data_137e315ddf72a9c6e7c93420d21bd19f
#
_entry.id   137e315ddf72a9c6e7c93420d21bd19f
#
_cell.length_a   1.000
_cell.length_b   1.000
_cell.length_c   1.000
_cell.angle_alpha   90.00
_cell.angle_beta   90.00
_cell.angle_gamma   90.00
#
_symmetry.space_group_name_H-M   'P 1'
#
loop_
_entity.id
_entity.type
_entity.pdbx_description
1 polymer ?
#
loop_
_entity_poly.entity_id
_entity_poly.type
_entity_poly.pdbx_seq_one_letter_code
_entity_poly.pdbx_strand_id
1 'polypeptide(L)'
;MIPWKLLGTAQTPGNGAELRLYQRDNEFSIKAGNIELMNSRLYGSEDALAKLACQKIKNRPTARVLIGGLGMGYTVRAALDGLGDHAQVVVAELVPAVVQWNREFLAELAGSPLDDRRATGNEDEVA
;
A
#
# COMPACT_ATOMS: atom_id res chain seq x y z
N MET A 1 -27.30 -7.73 8.16
CA MET A 1 -26.01 -7.86 7.45
C MET A 1 -25.73 -6.59 6.67
N ILE A 2 -24.56 -6.03 6.84
CA ILE A 2 -24.13 -4.84 6.08
C ILE A 2 -23.55 -5.31 4.75
N PRO A 3 -24.06 -4.85 3.61
CA PRO A 3 -23.52 -5.26 2.32
C PRO A 3 -22.20 -4.56 1.99
N TRP A 4 -21.42 -5.17 1.13
CA TRP A 4 -20.24 -4.52 0.57
C TRP A 4 -20.66 -3.45 -0.42
N LYS A 5 -20.03 -2.29 -0.32
CA LYS A 5 -20.27 -1.15 -1.21
C LYS A 5 -19.06 -0.96 -2.13
N LEU A 6 -19.30 -0.87 -3.43
CA LEU A 6 -18.26 -0.57 -4.39
C LEU A 6 -17.89 0.91 -4.29
N LEU A 7 -16.62 1.21 -4.01
CA LEU A 7 -16.14 2.59 -3.91
C LEU A 7 -15.44 3.07 -5.17
N GLY A 8 -14.77 2.17 -5.89
CA GLY A 8 -14.04 2.56 -7.08
C GLY A 8 -13.58 1.37 -7.89
N THR A 9 -13.24 1.64 -9.13
CA THR A 9 -12.70 0.65 -10.06
C THR A 9 -11.44 1.21 -10.71
N ALA A 10 -10.53 0.34 -11.12
CA ALA A 10 -9.31 0.72 -11.81
C ALA A 10 -8.92 -0.34 -12.81
N GLN A 11 -8.48 0.09 -13.98
CA GLN A 11 -7.95 -0.81 -14.99
C GLN A 11 -6.46 -0.99 -14.77
N THR A 12 -6.01 -2.24 -14.70
CA THR A 12 -4.57 -2.53 -14.62
C THR A 12 -3.93 -2.33 -15.99
N PRO A 13 -2.60 -2.04 -16.04
CA PRO A 13 -1.88 -1.90 -17.30
C PRO A 13 -2.01 -3.14 -18.18
N GLY A 14 -2.08 -2.94 -19.48
CA GLY A 14 -2.28 -4.00 -20.43
C GLY A 14 -3.73 -4.51 -20.40
N ASN A 15 -3.89 -5.82 -20.58
CA ASN A 15 -5.21 -6.46 -20.57
C ASN A 15 -5.49 -7.15 -19.23
N GLY A 16 -4.96 -6.61 -18.16
CA GLY A 16 -5.18 -7.17 -16.82
C GLY A 16 -6.62 -7.02 -16.35
N ALA A 17 -6.95 -7.73 -15.27
CA ALA A 17 -8.27 -7.67 -14.68
C ALA A 17 -8.53 -6.28 -14.08
N GLU A 18 -9.79 -5.88 -14.08
CA GLU A 18 -10.21 -4.66 -13.41
C GLU A 18 -10.10 -4.83 -11.90
N LEU A 19 -9.49 -3.87 -11.24
CA LEU A 19 -9.46 -3.81 -9.77
C LEU A 19 -10.70 -3.11 -9.26
N ARG A 20 -11.25 -3.62 -8.16
CA ARG A 20 -12.42 -3.04 -7.50
C ARG A 20 -12.16 -2.89 -6.02
N LEU A 21 -12.42 -1.69 -5.50
CA LEU A 21 -12.30 -1.39 -4.08
C LEU A 21 -13.69 -1.41 -3.46
N TYR A 22 -13.85 -2.23 -2.43
CA TYR A 22 -15.11 -2.34 -1.69
C TYR A 22 -14.92 -1.95 -0.24
N GLN A 23 -16.01 -1.49 0.37
CA GLN A 23 -16.09 -1.19 1.80
C GLN A 23 -17.32 -1.84 2.41
N ARG A 24 -17.16 -2.40 3.60
CA ARG A 24 -18.25 -2.86 4.45
C ARG A 24 -17.94 -2.42 5.87
N ASP A 25 -18.74 -1.50 6.41
CA ASP A 25 -18.48 -0.84 7.69
C ASP A 25 -17.08 -0.19 7.65
N ASN A 26 -16.16 -0.58 8.52
CA ASN A 26 -14.79 -0.07 8.51
C ASN A 26 -13.78 -1.04 7.85
N GLU A 27 -14.27 -2.03 7.13
CA GLU A 27 -13.45 -3.00 6.42
C GLU A 27 -13.34 -2.65 4.94
N PHE A 28 -12.18 -2.90 4.35
CA PHE A 28 -11.93 -2.67 2.93
C PHE A 28 -11.40 -3.93 2.26
N SER A 29 -11.74 -4.11 0.99
CA SER A 29 -11.28 -5.24 0.18
C SER A 29 -10.96 -4.76 -1.23
N ILE A 30 -9.83 -5.23 -1.77
CA ILE A 30 -9.49 -4.99 -3.18
C ILE A 30 -9.56 -6.34 -3.89
N LYS A 31 -10.36 -6.40 -4.95
CA LYS A 31 -10.55 -7.60 -5.74
C LYS A 31 -10.16 -7.39 -7.20
N ALA A 32 -9.65 -8.47 -7.81
CA ALA A 32 -9.45 -8.57 -9.25
C ALA A 32 -10.39 -9.67 -9.74
N GLY A 33 -11.47 -9.28 -10.43
CA GLY A 33 -12.52 -10.22 -10.76
C GLY A 33 -13.17 -10.78 -9.48
N ASN A 34 -13.17 -12.11 -9.33
CA ASN A 34 -13.72 -12.76 -8.14
C ASN A 34 -12.67 -13.09 -7.09
N ILE A 35 -11.42 -12.66 -7.32
CA ILE A 35 -10.30 -12.98 -6.42
C ILE A 35 -10.00 -11.79 -5.53
N GLU A 36 -10.08 -11.99 -4.22
CA GLU A 36 -9.64 -10.96 -3.27
C GLU A 36 -8.12 -10.95 -3.22
N LEU A 37 -7.53 -9.80 -3.56
CA LEU A 37 -6.08 -9.62 -3.53
C LEU A 37 -5.59 -9.22 -2.14
N MET A 38 -6.36 -8.40 -1.45
CA MET A 38 -6.04 -7.98 -0.08
C MET A 38 -7.27 -7.44 0.61
N ASN A 39 -7.20 -7.41 1.95
CA ASN A 39 -8.24 -6.80 2.77
C ASN A 39 -7.61 -6.12 3.98
N SER A 40 -8.38 -5.25 4.65
CA SER A 40 -7.87 -4.45 5.75
C SER A 40 -7.77 -5.19 7.09
N ARG A 41 -8.18 -6.46 7.13
CA ARG A 41 -8.10 -7.27 8.35
C ARG A 41 -6.86 -8.16 8.39
N LEU A 42 -6.38 -8.61 7.23
CA LEU A 42 -5.30 -9.58 7.11
C LEU A 42 -4.07 -8.93 6.48
N TYR A 43 -3.33 -8.17 7.26
CA TYR A 43 -2.14 -7.44 6.78
C TYR A 43 -0.85 -7.88 7.47
N GLY A 44 -0.91 -8.99 8.22
CA GLY A 44 0.26 -9.43 8.99
C GLY A 44 1.48 -9.79 8.14
N SER A 45 1.28 -10.33 6.94
CA SER A 45 2.40 -10.68 6.06
C SER A 45 3.09 -9.43 5.50
N GLU A 46 2.35 -8.38 5.15
CA GLU A 46 2.91 -7.12 4.68
C GLU A 46 3.72 -6.44 5.78
N ASP A 47 3.19 -6.46 7.00
CA ASP A 47 3.86 -5.90 8.18
C ASP A 47 5.14 -6.67 8.48
N ALA A 48 5.09 -8.00 8.49
CA ALA A 48 6.24 -8.85 8.74
C ALA A 48 7.33 -8.70 7.69
N LEU A 49 6.96 -8.62 6.41
CA LEU A 49 7.91 -8.44 5.32
C LEU A 49 8.74 -7.18 5.52
N ALA A 50 8.08 -6.06 5.79
CA ALA A 50 8.77 -4.79 5.99
C ALA A 50 9.64 -4.82 7.25
N LYS A 51 9.15 -5.37 8.34
CA LYS A 51 9.91 -5.45 9.59
C LYS A 51 11.19 -6.28 9.44
N LEU A 52 11.09 -7.44 8.78
CA LEU A 52 12.25 -8.31 8.57
C LEU A 52 13.28 -7.66 7.65
N ALA A 53 12.83 -7.02 6.57
CA ALA A 53 13.74 -6.36 5.65
C ALA A 53 14.42 -5.15 6.29
N CYS A 54 13.67 -4.31 6.99
CA CYS A 54 14.17 -3.08 7.58
C CYS A 54 15.08 -3.31 8.78
N GLN A 55 14.92 -4.42 9.50
CA GLN A 55 15.83 -4.76 10.62
C GLN A 55 17.28 -4.79 10.21
N LYS A 56 17.56 -5.23 8.98
CA LYS A 56 18.92 -5.35 8.48
C LYS A 56 19.60 -4.03 8.18
N ILE A 57 18.81 -2.98 7.97
CA ILE A 57 19.31 -1.67 7.52
C ILE A 57 18.94 -0.52 8.46
N LYS A 58 18.24 -0.79 9.55
CA LYS A 58 17.70 0.26 10.44
C LYS A 58 18.76 1.20 11.02
N ASN A 59 20.00 0.71 11.15
CA ASN A 59 21.09 1.50 11.71
C ASN A 59 21.89 2.28 10.67
N ARG A 60 21.51 2.18 9.39
CA ARG A 60 22.17 2.94 8.33
C ARG A 60 21.67 4.38 8.36
N PRO A 61 22.57 5.38 8.32
CA PRO A 61 22.16 6.80 8.41
C PRO A 61 21.20 7.23 7.30
N THR A 62 21.36 6.67 6.09
CA THR A 62 20.56 7.04 4.93
C THR A 62 20.02 5.77 4.27
N ALA A 63 19.25 4.99 5.03
CA ALA A 63 18.65 3.77 4.50
C ALA A 63 17.67 4.09 3.36
N ARG A 64 17.69 3.27 2.32
CA ARG A 64 16.80 3.42 1.15
C ARG A 64 16.05 2.13 0.91
N VAL A 65 14.74 2.22 0.74
CA VAL A 65 13.88 1.06 0.53
C VAL A 65 12.99 1.30 -0.68
N LEU A 66 12.89 0.31 -1.55
CA LEU A 66 11.96 0.31 -2.65
C LEU A 66 10.85 -0.71 -2.35
N ILE A 67 9.61 -0.26 -2.40
CA ILE A 67 8.44 -1.09 -2.19
C ILE A 67 7.69 -1.22 -3.51
N GLY A 68 7.58 -2.43 -4.02
CA GLY A 68 6.82 -2.72 -5.23
C GLY A 68 5.37 -2.99 -4.89
N GLY A 69 4.51 -2.04 -5.24
CA GLY A 69 3.08 -2.14 -4.95
C GLY A 69 2.68 -1.48 -3.65
N LEU A 70 1.70 -0.60 -3.72
CA LEU A 70 1.22 0.15 -2.56
C LEU A 70 0.12 -0.58 -1.79
N GLY A 71 -0.83 -1.19 -2.51
CA GLY A 71 -1.97 -1.85 -1.89
C GLY A 71 -2.75 -0.93 -0.96
N MET A 72 -2.83 -1.29 0.32
CA MET A 72 -3.51 -0.49 1.35
C MET A 72 -2.53 0.27 2.26
N GLY A 73 -1.24 0.28 1.92
CA GLY A 73 -0.25 1.09 2.62
C GLY A 73 0.42 0.45 3.83
N TYR A 74 0.09 -0.79 4.18
CA TYR A 74 0.64 -1.42 5.38
C TYR A 74 2.13 -1.69 5.31
N THR A 75 2.63 -2.14 4.15
CA THR A 75 4.07 -2.37 3.98
C THR A 75 4.85 -1.06 4.11
N VAL A 76 4.32 0.02 3.51
CA VAL A 76 4.95 1.34 3.60
C VAL A 76 4.98 1.82 5.05
N ARG A 77 3.87 1.68 5.78
CA ARG A 77 3.80 2.10 7.19
C ARG A 77 4.81 1.33 8.04
N ALA A 78 4.88 0.01 7.87
CA ALA A 78 5.81 -0.81 8.63
C ALA A 78 7.26 -0.46 8.32
N ALA A 79 7.59 -0.14 7.07
CA ALA A 79 8.92 0.30 6.69
C ALA A 79 9.27 1.65 7.34
N LEU A 80 8.35 2.61 7.30
CA LEU A 80 8.56 3.92 7.92
C LEU A 80 8.77 3.80 9.44
N ASP A 81 8.00 2.93 10.09
CA ASP A 81 8.11 2.72 11.53
C ASP A 81 9.43 2.06 11.92
N GLY A 82 10.03 1.28 11.02
CA GLY A 82 11.27 0.56 11.28
C GLY A 82 12.55 1.30 10.91
N LEU A 83 12.44 2.48 10.30
CA LEU A 83 13.61 3.22 9.79
C LEU A 83 13.73 4.60 10.44
N GLY A 84 14.94 5.17 10.35
CA GLY A 84 15.22 6.48 10.95
C GLY A 84 14.74 7.68 10.12
N ASP A 85 15.00 8.87 10.66
CA ASP A 85 14.46 10.12 10.10
C ASP A 85 15.02 10.48 8.72
N HIS A 86 16.18 9.97 8.37
CA HIS A 86 16.84 10.26 7.09
C HIS A 86 16.64 9.14 6.06
N ALA A 87 15.80 8.16 6.37
CA ALA A 87 15.50 7.09 5.44
C ALA A 87 14.67 7.59 4.27
N GLN A 88 14.78 6.90 3.15
CA GLN A 88 13.97 7.15 1.96
C GLN A 88 13.20 5.89 1.60
N VAL A 89 11.89 6.01 1.51
CA VAL A 89 11.01 4.91 1.13
C VAL A 89 10.34 5.27 -0.18
N VAL A 90 10.68 4.57 -1.24
CA VAL A 90 10.09 4.79 -2.56
C VAL A 90 9.08 3.70 -2.82
N VAL A 91 7.86 4.09 -3.16
CA VAL A 91 6.79 3.16 -3.48
C VAL A 91 6.52 3.24 -4.98
N ALA A 92 6.64 2.12 -5.66
CA ALA A 92 6.33 2.02 -7.08
C ALA A 92 4.98 1.33 -7.23
N GLU A 93 4.02 2.02 -7.80
CA GLU A 93 2.66 1.52 -8.00
C GLU A 93 2.24 1.76 -9.45
N LEU A 94 1.86 0.67 -10.15
CA LEU A 94 1.50 0.73 -11.57
C LEU A 94 0.09 1.29 -11.83
N VAL A 95 -0.77 1.26 -10.81
CA VAL A 95 -2.16 1.67 -10.97
C VAL A 95 -2.38 2.99 -10.25
N PRO A 96 -2.50 4.13 -10.99
CA PRO A 96 -2.67 5.44 -10.36
C PRO A 96 -3.87 5.52 -9.40
N ALA A 97 -4.94 4.80 -9.71
CA ALA A 97 -6.12 4.78 -8.85
C ALA A 97 -5.82 4.21 -7.46
N VAL A 98 -4.89 3.24 -7.35
CA VAL A 98 -4.51 2.69 -6.05
C VAL A 98 -3.83 3.77 -5.19
N VAL A 99 -2.99 4.61 -5.79
CA VAL A 99 -2.38 5.75 -5.09
C VAL A 99 -3.48 6.70 -4.61
N GLN A 100 -4.43 7.01 -5.49
CA GLN A 100 -5.54 7.91 -5.15
C GLN A 100 -6.41 7.33 -4.02
N TRP A 101 -6.71 6.03 -4.06
CA TRP A 101 -7.46 5.37 -2.99
C TRP A 101 -6.74 5.49 -1.64
N ASN A 102 -5.40 5.39 -1.65
CA ASN A 102 -4.61 5.54 -0.43
C ASN A 102 -4.62 6.96 0.12
N ARG A 103 -4.88 7.95 -0.71
CA ARG A 103 -5.01 9.35 -0.28
C ARG A 103 -6.43 9.70 0.16
N GLU A 104 -7.40 8.88 -0.19
CA GLU A 104 -8.82 9.11 0.11
C GLU A 104 -9.38 8.03 1.04
N PHE A 105 -10.01 7.01 0.47
CA PHE A 105 -10.76 6.01 1.24
C PHE A 105 -9.88 5.21 2.22
N LEU A 106 -8.66 4.90 1.82
CA LEU A 106 -7.76 4.04 2.60
C LEU A 106 -6.78 4.83 3.48
N ALA A 107 -6.83 6.15 3.45
CA ALA A 107 -5.81 7.00 4.08
C ALA A 107 -5.59 6.68 5.56
N GLU A 108 -6.66 6.44 6.30
CA GLU A 108 -6.58 6.24 7.75
C GLU A 108 -6.14 4.83 8.16
N LEU A 109 -6.22 3.85 7.27
CA LEU A 109 -5.94 2.46 7.64
C LEU A 109 -4.52 2.26 8.15
N ALA A 110 -3.54 2.85 7.47
CA ALA A 110 -2.13 2.72 7.82
C ALA A 110 -1.54 4.06 8.29
N GLY A 111 -2.39 4.99 8.74
CA GLY A 111 -1.95 6.28 9.24
C GLY A 111 -1.41 7.22 8.19
N SER A 112 -1.98 7.21 6.99
CA SER A 112 -1.60 8.09 5.86
C SER A 112 -0.10 8.05 5.56
N PRO A 113 0.48 6.87 5.27
CA PRO A 113 1.93 6.76 5.12
C PRO A 113 2.50 7.59 3.97
N LEU A 114 1.69 7.90 2.94
CA LEU A 114 2.15 8.74 1.83
C LEU A 114 2.33 10.21 2.22
N ASP A 115 1.82 10.63 3.37
CA ASP A 115 2.03 11.98 3.88
C ASP A 115 3.36 12.12 4.63
N ASP A 116 4.02 11.02 4.94
CA ASP A 116 5.34 11.05 5.57
C ASP A 116 6.38 11.57 4.58
N ARG A 117 7.21 12.55 5.01
CA ARG A 117 8.21 13.18 4.14
C ARG A 117 9.26 12.20 3.58
N ARG A 118 9.45 11.05 4.24
CA ARG A 118 10.39 10.02 3.80
C ARG A 118 9.83 9.15 2.69
N ALA A 119 8.52 9.17 2.48
CA ALA A 119 7.84 8.33 1.48
C ALA A 119 7.64 9.12 0.18
N THR A 120 7.98 8.50 -0.93
CA THR A 120 7.74 9.06 -2.26
C THR A 120 6.98 8.05 -3.09
N GLY A 121 5.83 8.46 -3.63
CA GLY A 121 5.07 7.63 -4.54
C GLY A 121 5.58 7.77 -5.96
N ASN A 122 5.74 6.66 -6.65
CA ASN A 122 6.11 6.63 -8.05
C ASN A 122 5.10 5.72 -8.78
N GLU A 123 4.39 6.29 -9.74
CA GLU A 123 3.39 5.57 -10.52
C GLU A 123 4.00 4.85 -11.72
N ASP A 124 5.29 5.05 -11.98
CA ASP A 124 5.97 4.39 -13.06
C ASP A 124 6.33 2.95 -12.68
N GLU A 125 6.55 2.14 -13.69
CA GLU A 125 6.95 0.76 -13.51
C GLU A 125 8.31 0.66 -12.82
N VAL A 126 8.45 -0.32 -11.93
CA VAL A 126 9.73 -0.62 -11.31
C VAL A 126 10.63 -1.23 -12.36
N ALA A 127 11.71 -0.54 -12.66
CA ALA A 127 12.68 -1.01 -13.63
C ALA A 127 13.71 -1.93 -12.96
#